data_31f0f40b947aed25dc26f2f10b3ac0ac
#
_entry.id   31f0f40b947aed25dc26f2f10b3ac0ac
#
_cell.length_a   1.000
_cell.length_b   1.000
_cell.length_c   1.000
_cell.angle_alpha   90.00
_cell.angle_beta   90.00
_cell.angle_gamma   90.00
#
_symmetry.space_group_name_H-M   'P 1'
#
loop_
_entity.id
_entity.type
_entity.pdbx_description
1 polymer ?
#
loop_
_entity_poly.entity_id
_entity_poly.type
_entity_poly.pdbx_seq_one_letter_code
_entity_poly.pdbx_strand_id
1 'polypeptide(L)'
;MINDLYRMEDKQVETLFSFDEEVLKKALKNIYSKDFHPMTDIEENLFEATWKTMNKATDKGFGTRKTDDPDYDFYREIRMNNAVFAAFKVHRAQNDMAALLLDKNGSLKPFEQWVKEAMPIADHQMIHWLRTEYDTAVIRAHQAADWRQFEREKDVLPNLKWMPSTSVTPGADHQIFWGTIRPIDDPFWNEHRPGDRWNCKCTLSSTDEAPTAVPDENGQNKAHDGLENNPGKDGKLFSDKHPYITEAHPGAKKAVDALTRRINEMIAEMPDNLTLEEKTDIARNNLKIEKALGVTKGKPMTYEQANKG
;
A
#
# COMPACT_ATOMS: atom_id res chain seq x y z
N MET A 1 -15.24 -21.41 -4.35
CA MET A 1 -15.14 -19.93 -4.26
C MET A 1 -13.73 -19.41 -3.94
N ILE A 2 -13.03 -19.92 -2.91
CA ILE A 2 -11.65 -19.46 -2.60
C ILE A 2 -10.64 -19.83 -3.70
N ASN A 3 -10.78 -21.00 -4.34
CA ASN A 3 -9.88 -21.45 -5.42
C ASN A 3 -9.99 -20.67 -6.73
N ASP A 4 -11.08 -19.95 -6.96
CA ASP A 4 -11.28 -19.21 -8.22
C ASP A 4 -10.62 -17.84 -8.22
N LEU A 5 -10.42 -17.23 -7.04
CA LEU A 5 -9.69 -15.96 -6.90
C LEU A 5 -8.19 -16.08 -7.25
N TYR A 6 -7.63 -17.27 -7.08
CA TYR A 6 -6.20 -17.53 -7.34
C TYR A 6 -5.91 -18.13 -8.74
N ARG A 7 -6.96 -18.44 -9.53
CA ARG A 7 -6.86 -19.00 -10.89
C ARG A 7 -7.05 -17.99 -12.01
N MET A 8 -7.09 -16.68 -11.72
CA MET A 8 -7.13 -15.68 -12.80
C MET A 8 -5.85 -15.82 -13.63
N GLU A 9 -6.01 -16.26 -14.88
CA GLU A 9 -4.95 -16.39 -15.86
C GLU A 9 -4.23 -15.05 -16.03
N ASP A 10 -2.90 -15.09 -16.17
CA ASP A 10 -2.01 -13.93 -16.34
C ASP A 10 -2.48 -12.89 -17.38
N LYS A 11 -3.25 -13.32 -18.38
CA LYS A 11 -3.79 -12.48 -19.45
C LYS A 11 -4.88 -11.47 -19.02
N GLN A 12 -5.66 -11.75 -17.95
CA GLN A 12 -6.64 -10.76 -17.45
C GLN A 12 -6.02 -9.73 -16.50
N VAL A 13 -4.86 -10.04 -15.93
CA VAL A 13 -4.12 -9.13 -15.04
C VAL A 13 -3.41 -8.03 -15.84
N GLU A 14 -2.97 -8.30 -17.07
CA GLU A 14 -2.33 -7.28 -17.93
C GLU A 14 -3.25 -6.09 -18.25
N THR A 15 -4.56 -6.28 -18.36
CA THR A 15 -5.52 -5.20 -18.63
C THR A 15 -5.90 -4.38 -17.39
N LEU A 16 -5.65 -4.87 -16.18
CA LEU A 16 -5.95 -4.18 -14.90
C LEU A 16 -4.80 -3.30 -14.40
N PHE A 17 -3.60 -3.43 -14.97
CA PHE A 17 -2.38 -2.82 -14.46
C PHE A 17 -1.66 -1.97 -15.53
N SER A 18 -2.39 -1.14 -16.29
CA SER A 18 -1.74 -0.07 -17.05
C SER A 18 -1.67 1.17 -16.18
N PHE A 19 -0.48 1.54 -15.75
CA PHE A 19 -0.24 2.89 -15.28
C PHE A 19 -0.48 3.82 -16.48
N ASP A 20 -1.42 4.74 -16.35
CA ASP A 20 -1.79 5.64 -17.45
C ASP A 20 -0.56 6.44 -17.87
N GLU A 21 -0.13 6.30 -19.14
CA GLU A 21 1.01 7.04 -19.69
C GLU A 21 0.86 8.55 -19.51
N GLU A 22 -0.38 9.07 -19.52
CA GLU A 22 -0.64 10.49 -19.28
C GLU A 22 -0.34 10.91 -17.85
N VAL A 23 -0.60 10.03 -16.86
CA VAL A 23 -0.21 10.26 -15.47
C VAL A 23 1.31 10.40 -15.36
N LEU A 24 2.05 9.50 -15.99
CA LEU A 24 3.51 9.51 -15.96
C LEU A 24 4.08 10.74 -16.68
N LYS A 25 3.54 11.11 -17.84
CA LYS A 25 3.95 12.32 -18.57
C LYS A 25 3.72 13.60 -17.75
N LYS A 26 2.58 13.71 -17.04
CA LYS A 26 2.30 14.84 -16.15
C LYS A 26 3.28 14.87 -14.98
N ALA A 27 3.53 13.74 -14.36
CA ALA A 27 4.46 13.64 -13.23
C ALA A 27 5.89 14.04 -13.63
N LEU A 28 6.39 13.57 -14.78
CA LEU A 28 7.71 13.96 -15.27
C LEU A 28 7.81 15.46 -15.54
N LYS A 29 6.76 16.08 -16.11
CA LYS A 29 6.72 17.55 -16.29
C LYS A 29 6.75 18.28 -14.95
N ASN A 30 6.00 17.80 -13.95
CA ASN A 30 5.99 18.40 -12.63
C ASN A 30 7.35 18.30 -11.94
N ILE A 31 7.97 17.11 -11.95
CA ILE A 31 9.30 16.88 -11.32
C ILE A 31 10.38 17.75 -11.99
N TYR A 32 10.27 17.98 -13.29
CA TYR A 32 11.21 18.85 -14.03
C TYR A 32 10.95 20.35 -13.79
N SER A 33 9.80 20.72 -13.27
CA SER A 33 9.44 22.12 -13.01
C SER A 33 10.31 22.73 -11.91
N LYS A 34 10.68 24.00 -12.08
CA LYS A 34 11.41 24.77 -11.05
C LYS A 34 10.60 25.01 -9.77
N ASP A 35 9.28 24.89 -9.85
CA ASP A 35 8.38 25.13 -8.73
C ASP A 35 8.13 23.84 -7.90
N PHE A 36 8.68 22.69 -8.34
CA PHE A 36 8.58 21.42 -7.64
C PHE A 36 9.85 21.17 -6.82
N HIS A 37 9.65 20.87 -5.54
CA HIS A 37 10.74 20.58 -4.60
C HIS A 37 10.70 19.12 -4.17
N PRO A 38 11.47 18.22 -4.82
CA PRO A 38 11.37 16.76 -4.62
C PRO A 38 11.49 16.30 -3.16
N MET A 39 12.24 17.03 -2.32
CA MET A 39 12.44 16.67 -0.90
C MET A 39 11.29 17.08 0.01
N THR A 40 10.46 18.05 -0.38
CA THR A 40 9.41 18.61 0.47
C THR A 40 8.01 18.42 -0.08
N ASP A 41 7.89 18.20 -1.38
CA ASP A 41 6.62 17.96 -2.06
C ASP A 41 6.43 16.46 -2.31
N ILE A 42 5.19 16.06 -2.56
CA ILE A 42 4.83 14.75 -3.10
C ILE A 42 4.22 14.97 -4.49
N GLU A 43 4.70 14.25 -5.50
CA GLU A 43 4.15 14.35 -6.85
C GLU A 43 2.72 13.78 -6.88
N GLU A 44 1.76 14.65 -7.13
CA GLU A 44 0.34 14.39 -6.89
C GLU A 44 -0.26 13.33 -7.82
N ASN A 45 0.15 13.30 -9.10
CA ASN A 45 -0.41 12.34 -10.06
C ASN A 45 0.06 10.91 -9.78
N LEU A 46 1.35 10.74 -9.44
CA LEU A 46 1.90 9.44 -9.02
C LEU A 46 1.30 9.00 -7.69
N PHE A 47 1.15 9.94 -6.75
CA PHE A 47 0.56 9.64 -5.45
C PHE A 47 -0.89 9.16 -5.59
N GLU A 48 -1.72 9.91 -6.31
CA GLU A 48 -3.12 9.54 -6.53
C GLU A 48 -3.25 8.17 -7.19
N ALA A 49 -2.49 7.94 -8.26
CA ALA A 49 -2.53 6.67 -8.98
C ALA A 49 -2.06 5.49 -8.11
N THR A 50 -0.98 5.67 -7.34
CA THR A 50 -0.46 4.64 -6.43
C THR A 50 -1.45 4.35 -5.29
N TRP A 51 -1.97 5.38 -4.65
CA TRP A 51 -2.93 5.23 -3.56
C TRP A 51 -4.23 4.56 -4.03
N LYS A 52 -4.76 4.97 -5.18
CA LYS A 52 -5.92 4.32 -5.80
C LYS A 52 -5.66 2.85 -6.10
N THR A 53 -4.47 2.52 -6.57
CA THR A 53 -4.05 1.13 -6.83
C THR A 53 -4.02 0.31 -5.54
N MET A 54 -3.43 0.82 -4.47
CA MET A 54 -3.39 0.13 -3.17
C MET A 54 -4.80 -0.02 -2.57
N ASN A 55 -5.66 0.98 -2.69
CA ASN A 55 -7.04 0.89 -2.24
C ASN A 55 -7.84 -0.16 -3.03
N LYS A 56 -7.65 -0.29 -4.34
CA LYS A 56 -8.23 -1.37 -5.13
C LYS A 56 -7.77 -2.76 -4.64
N ALA A 57 -6.51 -2.89 -4.22
CA ALA A 57 -6.02 -4.12 -3.61
C ALA A 57 -6.74 -4.43 -2.30
N THR A 58 -6.94 -3.40 -1.45
CA THR A 58 -7.72 -3.53 -0.22
C THR A 58 -9.16 -3.96 -0.51
N ASP A 59 -9.83 -3.30 -1.44
CA ASP A 59 -11.22 -3.62 -1.80
C ASP A 59 -11.36 -5.05 -2.33
N LYS A 60 -10.37 -5.50 -3.12
CA LYS A 60 -10.34 -6.87 -3.67
C LYS A 60 -10.05 -7.93 -2.60
N GLY A 61 -9.12 -7.66 -1.67
CA GLY A 61 -8.70 -8.62 -0.66
C GLY A 61 -9.58 -8.59 0.59
N PHE A 62 -9.75 -7.44 1.23
CA PHE A 62 -10.53 -7.27 2.45
C PHE A 62 -12.05 -7.25 2.19
N GLY A 63 -12.44 -6.83 0.98
CA GLY A 63 -13.82 -6.51 0.62
C GLY A 63 -14.22 -5.10 1.08
N THR A 64 -15.02 -4.42 0.26
CA THR A 64 -15.60 -3.12 0.63
C THR A 64 -16.49 -3.23 1.85
N ARG A 65 -16.39 -2.27 2.77
CA ARG A 65 -17.19 -2.19 4.00
C ARG A 65 -18.08 -0.95 3.99
N LYS A 66 -19.30 -1.09 4.48
CA LYS A 66 -20.22 0.03 4.72
C LYS A 66 -20.07 0.52 6.15
N THR A 67 -20.60 1.70 6.44
CA THR A 67 -20.50 2.35 7.76
C THR A 67 -21.13 1.57 8.91
N ASP A 68 -22.05 0.66 8.63
CA ASP A 68 -22.69 -0.24 9.59
C ASP A 68 -21.97 -1.58 9.80
N ASP A 69 -20.89 -1.84 9.01
CA ASP A 69 -20.08 -3.05 9.16
C ASP A 69 -19.15 -2.93 10.38
N PRO A 70 -19.03 -3.96 11.22
CA PRO A 70 -18.17 -3.93 12.41
C PRO A 70 -16.69 -3.73 12.08
N ASP A 71 -16.26 -4.04 10.87
CA ASP A 71 -14.88 -3.84 10.40
C ASP A 71 -14.70 -2.55 9.58
N TYR A 72 -15.69 -1.65 9.53
CA TYR A 72 -15.60 -0.42 8.74
C TYR A 72 -14.45 0.49 9.17
N ASP A 73 -14.27 0.72 10.46
CA ASP A 73 -13.18 1.58 10.95
C ASP A 73 -11.81 0.98 10.64
N PHE A 74 -11.68 -0.34 10.75
CA PHE A 74 -10.45 -1.04 10.40
C PHE A 74 -10.17 -1.00 8.89
N TYR A 75 -11.20 -1.18 8.06
CA TYR A 75 -11.10 -1.02 6.62
C TYR A 75 -10.66 0.40 6.24
N ARG A 76 -11.22 1.42 6.90
CA ARG A 76 -10.80 2.82 6.72
C ARG A 76 -9.34 3.02 7.11
N GLU A 77 -8.90 2.45 8.22
CA GLU A 77 -7.51 2.49 8.67
C GLU A 77 -6.55 1.90 7.63
N ILE A 78 -6.84 0.73 7.07
CA ILE A 78 -6.04 0.14 5.98
C ILE A 78 -5.90 1.13 4.82
N ARG A 79 -7.01 1.74 4.36
CA ARG A 79 -6.98 2.67 3.22
C ARG A 79 -6.19 3.95 3.52
N MET A 80 -6.17 4.42 4.76
CA MET A 80 -5.35 5.55 5.16
C MET A 80 -3.87 5.17 5.27
N ASN A 81 -3.55 3.97 5.77
CA ASN A 81 -2.18 3.44 5.76
C ASN A 81 -1.65 3.22 4.33
N ASN A 82 -2.52 2.89 3.38
CA ASN A 82 -2.16 2.85 1.96
C ASN A 82 -1.74 4.23 1.43
N ALA A 83 -2.34 5.33 1.92
CA ALA A 83 -1.90 6.69 1.55
C ALA A 83 -0.48 6.98 2.06
N VAL A 84 -0.16 6.55 3.28
CA VAL A 84 1.20 6.67 3.85
C VAL A 84 2.20 5.91 2.98
N PHE A 85 1.92 4.65 2.67
CA PHE A 85 2.78 3.82 1.82
C PHE A 85 2.97 4.44 0.43
N ALA A 86 1.88 4.86 -0.22
CA ALA A 86 1.92 5.49 -1.53
C ALA A 86 2.77 6.77 -1.54
N ALA A 87 2.64 7.60 -0.50
CA ALA A 87 3.41 8.83 -0.38
C ALA A 87 4.92 8.58 -0.22
N PHE A 88 5.33 7.61 0.60
CA PHE A 88 6.74 7.23 0.73
C PHE A 88 7.30 6.66 -0.57
N LYS A 89 6.55 5.76 -1.23
CA LYS A 89 6.94 5.20 -2.54
C LYS A 89 7.16 6.29 -3.58
N VAL A 90 6.24 7.22 -3.69
CA VAL A 90 6.32 8.32 -4.66
C VAL A 90 7.46 9.28 -4.31
N HIS A 91 7.62 9.61 -3.02
CA HIS A 91 8.74 10.45 -2.58
C HIS A 91 10.10 9.83 -2.95
N ARG A 92 10.25 8.50 -2.83
CA ARG A 92 11.47 7.82 -3.29
C ARG A 92 11.64 7.94 -4.80
N ALA A 93 10.63 7.54 -5.57
CA ALA A 93 10.70 7.55 -7.03
C ALA A 93 10.99 8.94 -7.61
N GLN A 94 10.31 9.98 -7.11
CA GLN A 94 10.52 11.36 -7.57
C GLN A 94 11.93 11.88 -7.26
N ASN A 95 12.50 11.53 -6.09
CA ASN A 95 13.85 11.95 -5.72
C ASN A 95 14.92 11.20 -6.54
N ASP A 96 14.73 9.90 -6.78
CA ASP A 96 15.61 9.11 -7.63
C ASP A 96 15.63 9.67 -9.06
N MET A 97 14.47 10.07 -9.60
CA MET A 97 14.37 10.74 -10.91
C MET A 97 14.96 12.15 -10.89
N ALA A 98 14.68 12.93 -9.84
CA ALA A 98 15.18 14.31 -9.71
C ALA A 98 16.71 14.38 -9.55
N ALA A 99 17.32 13.37 -8.97
CA ALA A 99 18.80 13.27 -8.88
C ALA A 99 19.50 13.27 -10.24
N LEU A 100 18.77 12.94 -11.32
CA LEU A 100 19.27 12.93 -12.70
C LEU A 100 19.05 14.26 -13.45
N LEU A 101 18.44 15.29 -12.83
CA LEU A 101 18.12 16.56 -13.49
C LEU A 101 19.35 17.33 -13.96
N LEU A 102 20.45 17.26 -13.23
CA LEU A 102 21.65 18.03 -13.54
C LEU A 102 22.66 17.19 -14.30
N ASP A 103 23.40 17.85 -15.20
CA ASP A 103 24.57 17.27 -15.84
C ASP A 103 25.80 17.31 -14.91
N LYS A 104 26.94 16.79 -15.40
CA LYS A 104 28.20 16.77 -14.65
C LYS A 104 28.77 18.16 -14.35
N ASN A 105 28.29 19.21 -14.99
CA ASN A 105 28.67 20.60 -14.78
C ASN A 105 27.70 21.34 -13.85
N GLY A 106 26.66 20.66 -13.33
CA GLY A 106 25.62 21.25 -12.50
C GLY A 106 24.55 22.01 -13.28
N SER A 107 24.53 21.90 -14.62
CA SER A 107 23.52 22.54 -15.48
C SER A 107 22.29 21.64 -15.65
N LEU A 108 21.11 22.26 -15.68
CA LEU A 108 19.87 21.54 -15.91
C LEU A 108 19.88 20.91 -17.32
N LYS A 109 19.69 19.58 -17.40
CA LYS A 109 19.59 18.87 -18.67
C LYS A 109 18.35 19.30 -19.45
N PRO A 110 18.38 19.28 -20.81
CA PRO A 110 17.17 19.40 -21.59
C PRO A 110 16.12 18.34 -21.19
N PHE A 111 14.84 18.70 -21.18
CA PHE A 111 13.75 17.83 -20.72
C PHE A 111 13.77 16.43 -21.34
N GLU A 112 13.88 16.36 -22.68
CA GLU A 112 13.90 15.10 -23.42
C GLU A 112 15.10 14.21 -23.08
N GLN A 113 16.25 14.81 -22.77
CA GLN A 113 17.42 14.06 -22.33
C GLN A 113 17.19 13.49 -20.92
N TRP A 114 16.73 14.33 -20.01
CA TRP A 114 16.42 13.88 -18.64
C TRP A 114 15.35 12.80 -18.62
N VAL A 115 14.25 12.94 -19.39
CA VAL A 115 13.20 11.94 -19.47
C VAL A 115 13.74 10.57 -19.88
N LYS A 116 14.65 10.50 -20.85
CA LYS A 116 15.27 9.22 -21.27
C LYS A 116 16.03 8.54 -20.14
N GLU A 117 16.65 9.32 -19.25
CA GLU A 117 17.41 8.79 -18.12
C GLU A 117 16.49 8.46 -16.92
N ALA A 118 15.39 9.21 -16.72
CA ALA A 118 14.42 9.01 -15.64
C ALA A 118 13.43 7.88 -15.91
N MET A 119 13.07 7.62 -17.19
CA MET A 119 12.09 6.60 -17.57
C MET A 119 12.40 5.19 -17.03
N PRO A 120 13.63 4.68 -17.07
CA PRO A 120 13.95 3.37 -16.49
C PRO A 120 13.62 3.28 -14.99
N ILE A 121 13.80 4.38 -14.23
CA ILE A 121 13.44 4.45 -12.81
C ILE A 121 11.92 4.42 -12.64
N ALA A 122 11.22 5.26 -13.41
CA ALA A 122 9.78 5.32 -13.39
C ALA A 122 9.12 3.98 -13.76
N ASP A 123 9.60 3.34 -14.83
CA ASP A 123 9.12 2.04 -15.28
C ASP A 123 9.33 0.96 -14.22
N HIS A 124 10.53 0.89 -13.66
CA HIS A 124 10.87 -0.10 -12.65
C HIS A 124 10.09 0.09 -11.34
N GLN A 125 10.08 1.31 -10.78
CA GLN A 125 9.47 1.56 -9.48
C GLN A 125 7.95 1.73 -9.55
N MET A 126 7.43 2.39 -10.59
CA MET A 126 6.02 2.77 -10.67
C MET A 126 5.17 1.79 -11.49
N ILE A 127 5.77 0.87 -12.24
CA ILE A 127 5.06 -0.15 -13.00
C ILE A 127 5.39 -1.54 -12.46
N HIS A 128 6.64 -1.98 -12.59
CA HIS A 128 6.99 -3.36 -12.22
C HIS A 128 6.86 -3.65 -10.72
N TRP A 129 7.45 -2.81 -9.87
CA TRP A 129 7.34 -2.99 -8.41
C TRP A 129 5.92 -2.79 -7.92
N LEU A 130 5.21 -1.77 -8.45
CA LEU A 130 3.84 -1.50 -8.05
C LEU A 130 2.92 -2.69 -8.35
N ARG A 131 3.17 -3.44 -9.43
CA ARG A 131 2.43 -4.69 -9.73
C ARG A 131 2.65 -5.74 -8.64
N THR A 132 3.90 -6.02 -8.29
CA THR A 132 4.23 -6.99 -7.23
C THR A 132 3.65 -6.57 -5.87
N GLU A 133 3.71 -5.28 -5.56
CA GLU A 133 3.13 -4.71 -4.35
C GLU A 133 1.61 -4.83 -4.35
N TYR A 134 0.96 -4.57 -5.47
CA TYR A 134 -0.49 -4.76 -5.61
C TYR A 134 -0.91 -6.21 -5.36
N ASP A 135 -0.27 -7.16 -6.01
CA ASP A 135 -0.59 -8.59 -5.86
C ASP A 135 -0.39 -9.04 -4.41
N THR A 136 0.71 -8.62 -3.78
CA THR A 136 0.98 -8.90 -2.36
C THR A 136 -0.02 -8.18 -1.45
N ALA A 137 -0.40 -6.94 -1.76
CA ALA A 137 -1.39 -6.18 -1.00
C ALA A 137 -2.78 -6.84 -1.02
N VAL A 138 -3.21 -7.41 -2.18
CA VAL A 138 -4.47 -8.18 -2.26
C VAL A 138 -4.44 -9.36 -1.30
N ILE A 139 -3.34 -10.14 -1.30
CA ILE A 139 -3.19 -11.30 -0.43
C ILE A 139 -3.22 -10.87 1.05
N ARG A 140 -2.46 -9.84 1.42
CA ARG A 140 -2.37 -9.34 2.78
C ARG A 140 -3.66 -8.68 3.28
N ALA A 141 -4.40 -8.03 2.40
CA ALA A 141 -5.73 -7.50 2.72
C ALA A 141 -6.74 -8.62 2.99
N HIS A 142 -6.68 -9.72 2.21
CA HIS A 142 -7.51 -10.90 2.48
C HIS A 142 -7.15 -11.53 3.83
N GLN A 143 -5.86 -11.69 4.12
CA GLN A 143 -5.41 -12.22 5.40
C GLN A 143 -5.79 -11.30 6.59
N ALA A 144 -5.87 -9.99 6.36
CA ALA A 144 -6.38 -9.07 7.37
C ALA A 144 -7.87 -9.32 7.67
N ALA A 145 -8.68 -9.56 6.64
CA ALA A 145 -10.09 -9.92 6.81
C ALA A 145 -10.26 -11.26 7.53
N ASP A 146 -9.48 -12.27 7.14
CA ASP A 146 -9.47 -13.58 7.79
C ASP A 146 -9.08 -13.47 9.27
N TRP A 147 -8.02 -12.66 9.58
CA TRP A 147 -7.59 -12.44 10.96
C TRP A 147 -8.71 -11.84 11.82
N ARG A 148 -9.42 -10.85 11.30
CA ARG A 148 -10.59 -10.24 11.97
C ARG A 148 -11.69 -11.28 12.26
N GLN A 149 -11.89 -12.22 11.35
CA GLN A 149 -12.82 -13.32 11.54
C GLN A 149 -12.32 -14.30 12.61
N PHE A 150 -11.05 -14.72 12.56
CA PHE A 150 -10.46 -15.61 13.55
C PHE A 150 -10.56 -15.05 14.97
N GLU A 151 -10.34 -13.75 15.16
CA GLU A 151 -10.52 -13.09 16.45
C GLU A 151 -11.97 -13.20 16.98
N ARG A 152 -12.97 -13.17 16.11
CA ARG A 152 -14.38 -13.34 16.48
C ARG A 152 -14.75 -14.78 16.81
N GLU A 153 -14.04 -15.73 16.24
CA GLU A 153 -14.32 -17.17 16.39
C GLU A 153 -13.46 -17.86 17.44
N LYS A 154 -12.52 -17.19 18.05
CA LYS A 154 -11.47 -17.77 18.90
C LYS A 154 -11.99 -18.55 20.12
N ASP A 155 -13.19 -18.24 20.59
CA ASP A 155 -13.78 -18.98 21.73
C ASP A 155 -14.21 -20.40 21.33
N VAL A 156 -14.43 -20.65 20.02
CA VAL A 156 -14.81 -21.97 19.48
C VAL A 156 -13.65 -22.61 18.73
N LEU A 157 -12.86 -21.82 18.01
CA LEU A 157 -11.72 -22.25 17.19
C LEU A 157 -10.46 -21.49 17.64
N PRO A 158 -9.85 -21.89 18.78
CA PRO A 158 -8.82 -21.09 19.45
C PRO A 158 -7.46 -21.11 18.75
N ASN A 159 -7.26 -22.02 17.81
CA ASN A 159 -5.98 -22.23 17.16
C ASN A 159 -6.05 -21.86 15.67
N LEU A 160 -4.89 -21.50 15.12
CA LEU A 160 -4.71 -21.30 13.68
C LEU A 160 -3.77 -22.38 13.13
N LYS A 161 -4.11 -22.88 11.96
CA LYS A 161 -3.34 -23.87 11.21
C LYS A 161 -2.77 -23.24 9.95
N TRP A 162 -1.47 -23.38 9.73
CA TRP A 162 -0.83 -22.94 8.50
C TRP A 162 -1.17 -23.86 7.35
N MET A 163 -1.85 -23.34 6.35
CA MET A 163 -2.27 -24.10 5.16
C MET A 163 -1.20 -24.02 4.07
N PRO A 164 -0.99 -25.11 3.31
CA PRO A 164 -0.06 -25.13 2.18
C PRO A 164 -0.35 -24.02 1.16
N SER A 165 0.69 -23.59 0.45
CA SER A 165 0.55 -22.67 -0.66
C SER A 165 -0.25 -23.26 -1.81
N THR A 166 -1.12 -22.45 -2.41
CA THR A 166 -1.85 -22.79 -3.64
C THR A 166 -1.04 -22.48 -4.91
N SER A 167 0.21 -22.00 -4.77
CA SER A 167 1.12 -21.75 -5.90
C SER A 167 1.52 -23.08 -6.58
N VAL A 168 1.68 -23.04 -7.90
CA VAL A 168 2.25 -24.16 -8.68
C VAL A 168 3.72 -24.40 -8.29
N THR A 169 4.42 -23.32 -7.93
CA THR A 169 5.82 -23.35 -7.48
C THR A 169 5.93 -22.65 -6.13
N PRO A 170 5.56 -23.32 -5.01
CA PRO A 170 5.64 -22.72 -3.69
C PRO A 170 7.09 -22.50 -3.26
N GLY A 171 7.35 -21.40 -2.55
CA GLY A 171 8.65 -21.14 -1.94
C GLY A 171 9.00 -22.21 -0.90
N ALA A 172 10.22 -22.72 -0.95
CA ALA A 172 10.68 -23.77 -0.03
C ALA A 172 10.80 -23.27 1.41
N ASP A 173 11.00 -21.97 1.60
CA ASP A 173 11.16 -21.29 2.89
C ASP A 173 9.92 -21.32 3.79
N HIS A 174 8.71 -21.46 3.21
CA HIS A 174 7.48 -21.60 3.98
C HIS A 174 6.99 -23.03 4.17
N GLN A 175 7.56 -24.00 3.44
CA GLN A 175 7.10 -25.39 3.50
C GLN A 175 7.28 -26.02 4.88
N ILE A 176 8.28 -25.60 5.63
CA ILE A 176 8.53 -26.11 7.01
C ILE A 176 7.40 -25.75 7.97
N PHE A 177 6.63 -24.69 7.70
CA PHE A 177 5.53 -24.25 8.57
C PHE A 177 4.18 -24.89 8.20
N TRP A 178 4.07 -25.57 7.07
CA TRP A 178 2.79 -26.18 6.66
C TRP A 178 2.29 -27.20 7.66
N GLY A 179 1.05 -27.05 8.07
CA GLY A 179 0.43 -27.88 9.08
C GLY A 179 0.75 -27.48 10.55
N THR A 180 1.58 -26.46 10.76
CA THR A 180 1.82 -25.92 12.10
C THR A 180 0.52 -25.35 12.66
N ILE A 181 0.18 -25.76 13.89
CA ILE A 181 -1.01 -25.31 14.63
C ILE A 181 -0.55 -24.62 15.90
N ARG A 182 -0.98 -23.35 16.09
CA ARG A 182 -0.68 -22.56 17.29
C ARG A 182 -1.92 -21.76 17.71
N PRO A 183 -2.06 -21.48 19.03
CA PRO A 183 -3.07 -20.54 19.48
C PRO A 183 -3.02 -19.21 18.72
N ILE A 184 -4.18 -18.58 18.51
CA ILE A 184 -4.25 -17.28 17.78
C ILE A 184 -3.38 -16.20 18.43
N ASP A 185 -3.24 -16.24 19.76
CA ASP A 185 -2.44 -15.29 20.54
C ASP A 185 -0.96 -15.69 20.69
N ASP A 186 -0.53 -16.82 20.05
CA ASP A 186 0.85 -17.29 20.14
C ASP A 186 1.82 -16.30 19.48
N PRO A 187 2.96 -15.97 20.14
CA PRO A 187 4.01 -15.12 19.58
C PRO A 187 4.54 -15.58 18.23
N PHE A 188 4.46 -16.87 17.91
CA PHE A 188 4.82 -17.43 16.61
C PHE A 188 4.21 -16.64 15.45
N TRP A 189 2.95 -16.21 15.56
CA TRP A 189 2.27 -15.44 14.54
C TRP A 189 2.75 -13.97 14.40
N ASN A 190 3.58 -13.50 15.29
CA ASN A 190 4.23 -12.19 15.15
C ASN A 190 5.53 -12.27 14.32
N GLU A 191 6.16 -13.46 14.29
CA GLU A 191 7.43 -13.69 13.58
C GLU A 191 7.23 -14.39 12.24
N HIS A 192 6.27 -15.32 12.18
CA HIS A 192 5.99 -16.17 11.03
C HIS A 192 4.51 -16.22 10.72
N ARG A 193 4.14 -15.93 9.48
CA ARG A 193 2.78 -16.11 8.99
C ARG A 193 2.75 -16.11 7.47
N PRO A 194 1.68 -16.64 6.87
CA PRO A 194 1.39 -16.43 5.47
C PRO A 194 1.43 -14.93 5.12
N GLY A 195 1.95 -14.58 3.93
CA GLY A 195 2.02 -13.20 3.46
C GLY A 195 3.21 -12.38 3.96
N ASP A 196 4.18 -12.98 4.69
CA ASP A 196 5.44 -12.35 5.06
C ASP A 196 6.52 -12.48 3.98
N ARG A 197 6.16 -12.94 2.79
CA ARG A 197 6.95 -13.01 1.56
C ARG A 197 6.18 -12.40 0.39
N TRP A 198 6.89 -11.82 -0.54
CA TRP A 198 6.30 -11.34 -1.79
C TRP A 198 5.59 -12.46 -2.53
N ASN A 199 4.35 -12.22 -2.97
CA ASN A 199 3.50 -13.18 -3.69
C ASN A 199 3.26 -14.52 -2.96
N CYS A 200 3.37 -14.57 -1.64
CA CYS A 200 3.07 -15.77 -0.84
C CYS A 200 1.58 -16.13 -0.94
N LYS A 201 1.29 -17.36 -1.37
CA LYS A 201 -0.07 -17.89 -1.50
C LYS A 201 -0.42 -18.93 -0.43
N CYS A 202 0.29 -18.94 0.70
CA CYS A 202 -0.12 -19.66 1.90
C CYS A 202 -1.29 -18.94 2.59
N THR A 203 -2.09 -19.67 3.36
CA THR A 203 -3.21 -19.12 4.14
C THR A 203 -3.20 -19.68 5.56
N LEU A 204 -4.03 -19.13 6.42
CA LEU A 204 -4.37 -19.70 7.73
C LEU A 204 -5.80 -20.24 7.70
N SER A 205 -6.08 -21.19 8.58
CA SER A 205 -7.44 -21.64 8.88
C SER A 205 -7.60 -21.75 10.39
N SER A 206 -8.69 -21.27 10.95
CA SER A 206 -9.03 -21.52 12.36
C SER A 206 -9.38 -22.98 12.58
N THR A 207 -9.07 -23.51 13.77
CA THR A 207 -9.25 -24.92 14.11
C THR A 207 -9.34 -25.13 15.63
N ASP A 208 -9.98 -26.22 16.04
CA ASP A 208 -9.96 -26.75 17.41
C ASP A 208 -8.93 -27.88 17.60
N GLU A 209 -8.19 -28.24 16.53
CA GLU A 209 -7.10 -29.22 16.62
C GLU A 209 -6.03 -28.77 17.61
N ALA A 210 -5.43 -29.74 18.34
CA ALA A 210 -4.39 -29.46 19.33
C ALA A 210 -3.15 -28.79 18.71
N PRO A 211 -2.50 -27.84 19.42
CA PRO A 211 -1.27 -27.20 18.96
C PRO A 211 -0.15 -28.20 18.68
N THR A 212 0.63 -27.96 17.63
CA THR A 212 1.83 -28.74 17.29
C THR A 212 3.10 -28.08 17.82
N ALA A 213 4.24 -28.78 17.75
CA ALA A 213 5.54 -28.16 17.98
C ALA A 213 5.82 -27.09 16.90
N VAL A 214 6.53 -26.02 17.28
CA VAL A 214 7.08 -25.06 16.31
C VAL A 214 8.24 -25.73 15.58
N PRO A 215 8.29 -25.69 14.23
CA PRO A 215 9.41 -26.23 13.48
C PRO A 215 10.72 -25.49 13.79
N ASP A 216 11.83 -26.20 13.77
CA ASP A 216 13.16 -25.57 13.84
C ASP A 216 13.39 -24.75 12.57
N GLU A 217 13.59 -23.45 12.74
CA GLU A 217 13.82 -22.50 11.66
C GLU A 217 15.32 -22.22 11.43
N ASN A 218 15.61 -21.67 10.26
CA ASN A 218 16.91 -21.13 9.92
C ASN A 218 16.76 -19.68 9.43
N GLY A 219 17.87 -18.97 9.19
CA GLY A 219 17.82 -17.57 8.76
C GLY A 219 17.10 -17.30 7.44
N GLN A 220 16.76 -18.33 6.66
CA GLN A 220 16.01 -18.19 5.40
C GLN A 220 14.50 -18.08 5.61
N ASN A 221 14.02 -18.38 6.82
CA ASN A 221 12.59 -18.39 7.16
C ASN A 221 12.09 -17.05 7.72
N LYS A 222 12.93 -16.01 7.77
CA LYS A 222 12.55 -14.67 8.25
C LYS A 222 11.69 -13.94 7.24
N ALA A 223 10.76 -13.12 7.75
CA ALA A 223 9.95 -12.23 6.93
C ALA A 223 10.80 -11.31 6.04
N HIS A 224 10.32 -11.00 4.83
CA HIS A 224 10.93 -9.96 4.00
C HIS A 224 10.66 -8.58 4.60
N ASP A 225 11.64 -7.66 4.41
CA ASP A 225 11.52 -6.28 4.88
C ASP A 225 10.21 -5.63 4.38
N GLY A 226 9.46 -5.06 5.30
CA GLY A 226 8.17 -4.47 5.02
C GLY A 226 6.98 -5.41 5.08
N LEU A 227 7.18 -6.73 5.28
CA LEU A 227 6.12 -7.74 5.34
C LEU A 227 6.04 -8.48 6.69
N GLU A 228 6.83 -8.11 7.67
CA GLU A 228 6.92 -8.77 8.98
C GLU A 228 5.73 -8.49 9.91
N ASN A 229 4.97 -7.40 9.68
CA ASN A 229 3.80 -7.06 10.49
C ASN A 229 2.59 -7.96 10.20
N ASN A 230 1.64 -8.01 11.13
CA ASN A 230 0.34 -8.65 10.91
C ASN A 230 -0.70 -7.61 10.46
N PRO A 231 -1.09 -7.60 9.17
CA PRO A 231 -2.03 -6.61 8.64
C PRO A 231 -3.42 -6.66 9.30
N GLY A 232 -3.80 -7.80 9.88
CA GLY A 232 -5.07 -7.95 10.60
C GLY A 232 -5.06 -7.35 12.01
N LYS A 233 -3.88 -7.04 12.55
CA LYS A 233 -3.71 -6.40 13.86
C LYS A 233 -3.49 -4.90 13.77
N ASP A 234 -2.70 -4.43 12.80
CA ASP A 234 -2.24 -3.05 12.71
C ASP A 234 -2.78 -2.25 11.51
N GLY A 235 -3.61 -2.88 10.68
CA GLY A 235 -4.20 -2.23 9.51
C GLY A 235 -3.19 -1.78 8.45
N LYS A 236 -1.95 -2.29 8.46
CA LYS A 236 -0.91 -1.95 7.50
C LYS A 236 -0.64 -3.10 6.54
N LEU A 237 -0.88 -2.89 5.25
CA LEU A 237 -0.52 -3.90 4.24
C LEU A 237 0.99 -4.04 4.07
N PHE A 238 1.76 -3.00 4.38
CA PHE A 238 3.22 -2.97 4.44
C PHE A 238 3.65 -2.29 5.73
N SER A 239 4.67 -2.84 6.39
CA SER A 239 5.12 -2.34 7.69
C SER A 239 5.98 -1.08 7.57
N ASP A 240 6.22 -0.44 8.71
CA ASP A 240 7.11 0.72 8.81
C ASP A 240 8.60 0.36 8.59
N LYS A 241 8.93 -0.93 8.47
CA LYS A 241 10.27 -1.41 8.10
C LYS A 241 10.47 -1.59 6.60
N HIS A 242 9.46 -1.24 5.79
CA HIS A 242 9.59 -1.27 4.35
C HIS A 242 10.72 -0.34 3.87
N PRO A 243 11.56 -0.74 2.87
CA PRO A 243 12.70 0.07 2.40
C PRO A 243 12.34 1.49 1.96
N TYR A 244 11.10 1.74 1.50
CA TYR A 244 10.64 3.10 1.20
C TYR A 244 10.61 4.02 2.43
N ILE A 245 10.51 3.46 3.63
CA ILE A 245 10.44 4.19 4.90
C ILE A 245 11.81 4.21 5.58
N THR A 246 12.47 3.05 5.69
CA THR A 246 13.75 2.91 6.40
C THR A 246 14.92 3.54 5.65
N GLU A 247 14.86 3.55 4.32
CA GLU A 247 15.86 4.13 3.41
C GLU A 247 15.31 5.37 2.69
N ALA A 248 14.38 6.09 3.31
CA ALA A 248 13.73 7.25 2.71
C ALA A 248 14.73 8.40 2.48
N HIS A 249 14.55 9.11 1.37
CA HIS A 249 15.29 10.36 1.13
C HIS A 249 15.01 11.41 2.20
N PRO A 250 15.95 12.34 2.44
CA PRO A 250 15.74 13.45 3.37
C PRO A 250 14.44 14.20 3.07
N GLY A 251 13.70 14.57 4.12
CA GLY A 251 12.43 15.28 3.98
C GLY A 251 11.19 14.39 3.84
N ALA A 252 11.34 13.11 3.44
CA ALA A 252 10.23 12.19 3.18
C ALA A 252 9.20 12.16 4.31
N LYS A 253 9.64 11.88 5.54
CA LYS A 253 8.74 11.79 6.69
C LYS A 253 7.90 13.05 6.87
N LYS A 254 8.54 14.23 6.79
CA LYS A 254 7.85 15.51 6.94
C LYS A 254 6.83 15.76 5.83
N ALA A 255 7.19 15.44 4.58
CA ALA A 255 6.31 15.59 3.42
C ALA A 255 5.10 14.63 3.52
N VAL A 256 5.34 13.36 3.85
CA VAL A 256 4.31 12.34 4.02
C VAL A 256 3.37 12.69 5.18
N ASP A 257 3.90 13.04 6.36
CA ASP A 257 3.09 13.40 7.54
C ASP A 257 2.21 14.64 7.25
N ALA A 258 2.74 15.62 6.51
CA ALA A 258 1.97 16.82 6.14
C ALA A 258 0.82 16.48 5.17
N LEU A 259 1.08 15.68 4.14
CA LEU A 259 0.09 15.27 3.16
C LEU A 259 -1.01 14.41 3.78
N THR A 260 -0.64 13.37 4.50
CA THR A 260 -1.61 12.40 5.06
C THR A 260 -2.44 13.01 6.19
N ARG A 261 -1.86 13.87 7.01
CA ARG A 261 -2.62 14.68 7.99
C ARG A 261 -3.66 15.56 7.29
N ARG A 262 -3.28 16.24 6.22
CA ARG A 262 -4.20 17.11 5.48
C ARG A 262 -5.35 16.33 4.87
N ILE A 263 -5.09 15.15 4.32
CA ILE A 263 -6.12 14.23 3.80
C ILE A 263 -7.09 13.82 4.93
N ASN A 264 -6.56 13.42 6.08
CA ASN A 264 -7.37 13.00 7.22
C ASN A 264 -8.26 14.14 7.74
N GLU A 265 -7.73 15.37 7.82
CA GLU A 265 -8.51 16.55 8.21
C GLU A 265 -9.66 16.79 7.23
N MET A 266 -9.40 16.77 5.92
CA MET A 266 -10.43 16.93 4.90
C MET A 266 -11.52 15.86 4.99
N ILE A 267 -11.14 14.58 5.15
CA ILE A 267 -12.09 13.48 5.25
C ILE A 267 -12.95 13.58 6.52
N ALA A 268 -12.36 14.00 7.64
CA ALA A 268 -13.07 14.15 8.92
C ALA A 268 -14.14 15.28 8.89
N GLU A 269 -13.94 16.30 8.05
CA GLU A 269 -14.86 17.42 7.90
C GLU A 269 -16.02 17.13 6.92
N MET A 270 -15.98 16.00 6.18
CA MET A 270 -16.98 15.66 5.18
C MET A 270 -18.21 15.01 5.79
N PRO A 271 -19.41 15.21 5.19
CA PRO A 271 -20.67 14.62 5.66
C PRO A 271 -20.62 13.08 5.74
N ASP A 272 -21.34 12.52 6.73
CA ASP A 272 -21.35 11.06 6.96
C ASP A 272 -22.13 10.27 5.90
N ASN A 273 -22.97 10.91 5.12
CA ASN A 273 -23.71 10.27 4.02
C ASN A 273 -22.84 9.97 2.78
N LEU A 274 -21.60 10.45 2.74
CA LEU A 274 -20.65 10.12 1.68
C LEU A 274 -19.93 8.80 1.99
N THR A 275 -19.75 7.98 0.96
CA THR A 275 -18.88 6.80 1.06
C THR A 275 -17.43 7.20 1.26
N LEU A 276 -16.61 6.30 1.79
CA LEU A 276 -15.17 6.57 1.95
C LEU A 276 -14.48 6.85 0.62
N GLU A 277 -14.91 6.21 -0.47
CA GLU A 277 -14.36 6.47 -1.82
C GLU A 277 -14.68 7.89 -2.28
N GLU A 278 -15.94 8.33 -2.15
CA GLU A 278 -16.33 9.71 -2.47
C GLU A 278 -15.57 10.73 -1.63
N LYS A 279 -15.44 10.51 -0.32
CA LYS A 279 -14.63 11.36 0.57
C LYS A 279 -13.17 11.43 0.12
N THR A 280 -12.60 10.29 -0.27
CA THR A 280 -11.23 10.19 -0.76
C THR A 280 -11.06 10.94 -2.08
N ASP A 281 -11.99 10.80 -3.01
CA ASP A 281 -11.97 11.50 -4.31
C ASP A 281 -12.09 13.03 -4.13
N ILE A 282 -12.98 13.47 -3.24
CA ILE A 282 -13.12 14.90 -2.91
C ILE A 282 -11.84 15.43 -2.27
N ALA A 283 -11.24 14.71 -1.32
CA ALA A 283 -9.98 15.12 -0.69
C ALA A 283 -8.86 15.28 -1.71
N ARG A 284 -8.72 14.34 -2.66
CA ARG A 284 -7.73 14.44 -3.75
C ARG A 284 -7.95 15.65 -4.63
N ASN A 285 -9.19 15.92 -5.01
CA ASN A 285 -9.51 17.08 -5.83
C ASN A 285 -9.23 18.39 -5.10
N ASN A 286 -9.56 18.47 -3.81
CA ASN A 286 -9.29 19.65 -2.99
C ASN A 286 -7.79 19.91 -2.84
N LEU A 287 -6.96 18.88 -2.68
CA LEU A 287 -5.50 19.04 -2.66
C LEU A 287 -4.97 19.67 -3.96
N LYS A 288 -5.49 19.26 -5.13
CA LYS A 288 -5.11 19.85 -6.42
C LYS A 288 -5.54 21.33 -6.51
N ILE A 289 -6.74 21.65 -6.06
CA ILE A 289 -7.27 23.03 -6.05
C ILE A 289 -6.44 23.91 -5.10
N GLU A 290 -6.16 23.44 -3.88
CA GLU A 290 -5.31 24.16 -2.92
C GLU A 290 -3.94 24.48 -3.49
N LYS A 291 -3.32 23.51 -4.18
CA LYS A 291 -2.02 23.71 -4.83
C LYS A 291 -2.10 24.70 -5.97
N ALA A 292 -3.13 24.59 -6.84
CA ALA A 292 -3.33 25.50 -7.98
C ALA A 292 -3.60 26.95 -7.53
N LEU A 293 -4.28 27.14 -6.42
CA LEU A 293 -4.58 28.46 -5.85
C LEU A 293 -3.44 29.04 -4.99
N GLY A 294 -2.34 28.28 -4.79
CA GLY A 294 -1.25 28.68 -3.92
C GLY A 294 -1.67 28.80 -2.44
N VAL A 295 -2.78 28.16 -2.05
CA VAL A 295 -3.28 28.13 -0.67
C VAL A 295 -2.36 27.21 0.13
N THR A 296 -1.26 27.79 0.59
CA THR A 296 -0.37 27.09 1.50
C THR A 296 -0.90 27.20 2.94
N LYS A 297 -1.33 26.06 3.50
CA LYS A 297 -1.04 25.73 4.92
C LYS A 297 -1.74 26.58 5.99
N GLY A 298 -3.05 26.57 6.06
CA GLY A 298 -3.59 27.19 7.26
C GLY A 298 -5.01 26.82 7.65
N LYS A 299 -5.89 26.68 6.73
CA LYS A 299 -7.28 26.24 7.04
C LYS A 299 -7.83 25.42 5.89
N PRO A 300 -8.48 24.27 6.18
CA PRO A 300 -9.25 23.57 5.17
C PRO A 300 -10.28 24.50 4.56
N MET A 301 -10.41 24.49 3.22
CA MET A 301 -11.59 25.10 2.61
C MET A 301 -12.80 24.24 3.00
N THR A 302 -13.85 24.89 3.50
CA THR A 302 -15.11 24.22 3.74
C THR A 302 -15.75 23.84 2.39
N TYR A 303 -16.64 22.84 2.40
CA TYR A 303 -17.41 22.42 1.23
C TYR A 303 -18.12 23.61 0.53
N GLU A 304 -18.61 24.59 1.31
CA GLU A 304 -19.22 25.83 0.79
C GLU A 304 -18.23 26.76 0.08
N GLN A 305 -16.96 26.77 0.49
CA GLN A 305 -15.92 27.58 -0.15
C GLN A 305 -15.45 26.95 -1.47
N ALA A 306 -15.41 25.63 -1.56
CA ALA A 306 -15.05 24.90 -2.78
C ALA A 306 -16.11 25.02 -3.90
N ASN A 307 -17.38 25.24 -3.54
CA ASN A 307 -18.49 25.36 -4.51
C ASN A 307 -18.84 26.79 -4.93
N LYS A 308 -18.07 27.78 -4.50
CA LYS A 308 -18.27 29.21 -4.87
C LYS A 308 -17.32 29.74 -5.94
N GLY A 309 -16.51 28.83 -6.56
CA GLY A 309 -15.57 29.17 -7.64
C GLY A 309 -16.06 28.81 -9.02
#